data_6cbd308f5ad197c647a201082ababafb
#
_entry.id   6cbd308f5ad197c647a201082ababafb
#
_cell.length_a   1.000
_cell.length_b   1.000
_cell.length_c   1.000
_cell.angle_alpha   90.00
_cell.angle_beta   90.00
_cell.angle_gamma   90.00
#
_symmetry.space_group_name_H-M   'P 1'
#
loop_
_entity.id
_entity.type
_entity.pdbx_description
1 polymer ?
#
loop_
_entity_poly.entity_id
_entity_poly.type
_entity_poly.pdbx_seq_one_letter_code
_entity_poly.pdbx_strand_id
1 'polypeptide(L)'
;MVKLYLDDIRHPTQSGYKDSEWIVCRNDKTFKDMFISFDSVITHISFDNDINSYDDNGDEVTGYTLVKWLCDYIMDNNLDISNLRLKFHTANPVGKENMMYYWKNFREYYTEYSKKGRGE
;
A
#
# COMPACT_ATOMS: atom_id res chain seq x y z
N MET A 1 15.21 -0.33 -6.53
CA MET A 1 14.46 -0.16 -5.27
C MET A 1 13.55 1.04 -5.36
N VAL A 2 12.26 0.83 -5.20
CA VAL A 2 11.25 1.89 -5.32
C VAL A 2 10.46 1.99 -4.03
N LYS A 3 10.23 3.23 -3.56
CA LYS A 3 9.41 3.52 -2.38
C LYS A 3 8.27 4.44 -2.77
N LEU A 4 7.04 4.09 -2.40
CA LEU A 4 5.84 4.86 -2.71
C LEU A 4 5.29 5.54 -1.46
N TYR A 5 4.93 6.82 -1.58
CA TYR A 5 4.35 7.63 -0.52
C TYR A 5 2.97 8.11 -0.96
N LEU A 6 1.92 7.58 -0.34
CA LEU A 6 0.54 7.92 -0.67
C LEU A 6 0.02 8.96 0.30
N ASP A 7 -0.20 10.17 -0.19
CA ASP A 7 -0.75 11.29 0.59
C ASP A 7 -1.20 12.37 -0.38
N ASP A 8 -2.36 12.95 -0.17
CA ASP A 8 -2.91 13.95 -1.09
C ASP A 8 -2.25 15.32 -0.94
N ILE A 9 -1.63 15.63 0.21
CA ILE A 9 -1.06 16.96 0.47
C ILE A 9 0.34 16.95 1.08
N ARG A 10 0.68 15.96 1.93
CA ARG A 10 1.96 15.95 2.64
C ARG A 10 3.12 15.52 1.76
N HIS A 11 4.31 15.89 2.18
CA HIS A 11 5.56 15.41 1.60
C HIS A 11 6.21 14.38 2.54
N PRO A 12 7.04 13.47 2.01
CA PRO A 12 7.71 12.46 2.85
C PRO A 12 8.47 13.04 4.04
N THR A 13 9.08 14.21 3.90
CA THR A 13 9.79 14.89 5.00
C THR A 13 8.88 15.19 6.19
N GLN A 14 7.59 15.41 5.97
CA GLN A 14 6.62 15.66 7.05
C GLN A 14 6.31 14.39 7.85
N SER A 15 6.70 13.22 7.34
CA SER A 15 6.57 11.94 8.02
C SER A 15 7.94 11.38 8.47
N GLY A 16 8.99 12.20 8.42
CA GLY A 16 10.32 11.82 8.85
C GLY A 16 11.16 11.09 7.82
N TYR A 17 10.75 11.10 6.55
CA TYR A 17 11.48 10.45 5.46
C TYR A 17 12.21 11.47 4.60
N LYS A 18 13.17 11.00 3.79
CA LYS A 18 13.83 11.85 2.80
C LYS A 18 13.02 11.90 1.51
N ASP A 19 12.65 13.10 1.03
CA ASP A 19 11.85 13.25 -0.18
C ASP A 19 12.47 12.55 -1.39
N SER A 20 13.80 12.62 -1.52
CA SER A 20 14.50 12.07 -2.67
C SER A 20 14.40 10.55 -2.81
N GLU A 21 13.99 9.85 -1.76
CA GLU A 21 13.90 8.39 -1.76
C GLU A 21 12.50 7.88 -2.11
N TRP A 22 11.50 8.77 -2.18
CA TRP A 22 10.11 8.38 -2.28
C TRP A 22 9.44 8.95 -3.53
N ILE A 23 8.65 8.13 -4.21
CA ILE A 23 7.74 8.58 -5.28
C ILE A 23 6.42 8.93 -4.61
N VAL A 24 6.00 10.19 -4.75
CA VAL A 24 4.77 10.68 -4.13
C VAL A 24 3.59 10.40 -5.04
N CYS A 25 2.58 9.73 -4.49
CA CYS A 25 1.32 9.42 -5.16
C CYS A 25 0.22 10.23 -4.48
N ARG A 26 -0.42 11.14 -5.23
CA ARG A 26 -1.39 12.08 -4.68
C ARG A 26 -2.83 11.58 -4.68
N ASN A 27 -3.10 10.49 -5.39
CA ASN A 27 -4.44 9.92 -5.49
C ASN A 27 -4.35 8.42 -5.74
N ASP A 28 -5.51 7.77 -5.71
CA ASP A 28 -5.64 6.34 -5.88
C ASP A 28 -5.17 5.85 -7.25
N LYS A 29 -5.51 6.58 -8.30
CA LYS A 29 -5.14 6.19 -9.66
C LYS A 29 -3.63 6.19 -9.84
N THR A 30 -2.95 7.25 -9.43
CA THR A 30 -1.49 7.35 -9.52
C THR A 30 -0.83 6.26 -8.71
N PHE A 31 -1.35 5.99 -7.51
CA PHE A 31 -0.83 4.92 -6.67
C PHE A 31 -0.91 3.57 -7.37
N LYS A 32 -2.08 3.23 -7.90
CA LYS A 32 -2.29 1.95 -8.59
C LYS A 32 -1.37 1.83 -9.80
N ASP A 33 -1.29 2.88 -10.61
CA ASP A 33 -0.44 2.91 -11.81
C ASP A 33 1.03 2.69 -11.45
N MET A 34 1.51 3.36 -10.39
CA MET A 34 2.90 3.21 -9.94
C MET A 34 3.15 1.82 -9.36
N PHE A 35 2.22 1.29 -8.58
CA PHE A 35 2.41 -0.05 -8.03
C PHE A 35 2.47 -1.09 -9.15
N ILE A 36 1.56 -1.02 -10.12
CA ILE A 36 1.54 -1.96 -11.25
C ILE A 36 2.81 -1.86 -12.08
N SER A 37 3.32 -0.64 -12.29
CA SER A 37 4.52 -0.41 -13.09
C SER A 37 5.79 -0.94 -12.44
N PHE A 38 5.87 -0.92 -11.11
CA PHE A 38 7.10 -1.24 -10.37
C PHE A 38 6.96 -2.38 -9.37
N ASP A 39 5.92 -3.21 -9.49
CA ASP A 39 5.54 -4.20 -8.48
C ASP A 39 6.67 -5.15 -8.05
N SER A 40 7.60 -5.47 -8.94
CA SER A 40 8.72 -6.36 -8.63
C SER A 40 9.88 -5.67 -7.91
N VAL A 41 9.92 -4.33 -7.89
CA VAL A 41 11.04 -3.56 -7.30
C VAL A 41 10.62 -2.64 -6.17
N ILE A 42 9.34 -2.60 -5.82
CA ILE A 42 8.85 -1.80 -4.70
C ILE A 42 9.22 -2.50 -3.39
N THR A 43 9.88 -1.76 -2.52
CA THR A 43 10.31 -2.26 -1.21
C THR A 43 9.55 -1.64 -0.05
N HIS A 44 9.05 -0.41 -0.22
CA HIS A 44 8.35 0.31 0.85
C HIS A 44 7.14 1.05 0.28
N ILE A 45 6.05 1.03 1.03
CA ILE A 45 4.87 1.85 0.76
C ILE A 45 4.45 2.48 2.08
N SER A 46 4.31 3.81 2.09
CA SER A 46 3.79 4.52 3.25
C SER A 46 2.42 5.10 2.92
N PHE A 47 1.40 4.74 3.70
CA PHE A 47 0.00 5.06 3.44
C PHE A 47 -0.51 6.13 4.38
N ASP A 48 -1.15 7.17 3.81
CA ASP A 48 -2.17 7.95 4.52
C ASP A 48 -3.52 7.27 4.30
N ASN A 49 -4.49 7.52 5.19
CA ASN A 49 -5.83 6.96 5.04
C ASN A 49 -6.78 7.92 4.33
N ASP A 50 -6.79 9.19 4.73
CA ASP A 50 -7.72 10.18 4.20
C ASP A 50 -7.06 10.93 3.05
N ILE A 51 -7.32 10.49 1.81
CA ILE A 51 -6.61 10.95 0.62
C ILE A 51 -7.48 11.75 -0.35
N ASN A 52 -8.71 12.08 0.05
CA ASN A 52 -9.62 12.91 -0.75
C ASN A 52 -9.79 12.38 -2.19
N SER A 53 -9.97 11.07 -2.32
CA SER A 53 -10.21 10.40 -3.61
C SER A 53 -11.57 9.75 -3.60
N TYR A 54 -12.19 9.65 -4.79
CA TYR A 54 -13.52 9.07 -4.97
C TYR A 54 -13.51 8.20 -6.23
N ASP A 55 -14.25 7.09 -6.19
CA ASP A 55 -14.39 6.22 -7.36
C ASP A 55 -15.49 6.74 -8.31
N ASP A 56 -15.73 5.99 -9.40
CA ASP A 56 -16.71 6.39 -10.42
C ASP A 56 -18.15 6.41 -9.89
N ASN A 57 -18.40 5.71 -8.78
CA ASN A 57 -19.71 5.70 -8.11
C ASN A 57 -19.86 6.82 -7.07
N GLY A 58 -18.82 7.64 -6.89
CA GLY A 58 -18.81 8.69 -5.88
C GLY A 58 -18.48 8.22 -4.47
N ASP A 59 -18.10 6.95 -4.31
CA ASP A 59 -17.69 6.40 -3.02
C ASP A 59 -16.25 6.80 -2.68
N GLU A 60 -16.01 7.12 -1.43
CA GLU A 60 -14.67 7.51 -0.99
C GLU A 60 -13.67 6.36 -1.09
N VAL A 61 -12.51 6.66 -1.69
CA VAL A 61 -11.36 5.75 -1.72
C VAL A 61 -10.36 6.22 -0.65
N THR A 62 -10.09 5.37 0.32
CA THR A 62 -9.15 5.67 1.40
C THR A 62 -7.87 4.85 1.26
N GLY A 63 -6.88 5.15 2.09
CA GLY A 63 -5.71 4.28 2.20
C GLY A 63 -6.09 2.85 2.55
N TYR A 64 -7.07 2.68 3.44
CA TYR A 64 -7.59 1.35 3.77
C TYR A 64 -8.14 0.62 2.54
N THR A 65 -8.92 1.32 1.71
CA THR A 65 -9.41 0.77 0.44
C THR A 65 -8.25 0.29 -0.44
N LEU A 66 -7.18 1.09 -0.49
CA LEU A 66 -6.01 0.76 -1.31
C LEU A 66 -5.17 -0.37 -0.73
N VAL A 67 -5.11 -0.53 0.58
CA VAL A 67 -4.48 -1.70 1.19
C VAL A 67 -5.22 -2.98 0.76
N LYS A 68 -6.55 -2.94 0.76
CA LYS A 68 -7.35 -4.09 0.30
C LYS A 68 -7.11 -4.37 -1.18
N TRP A 69 -7.10 -3.32 -2.01
CA TRP A 69 -6.78 -3.47 -3.42
C TRP A 69 -5.40 -4.09 -3.64
N LEU A 70 -4.41 -3.61 -2.87
CA LEU A 70 -3.05 -4.12 -2.94
C LEU A 70 -2.99 -5.62 -2.63
N CYS A 71 -3.68 -6.05 -1.58
CA CYS A 71 -3.73 -7.46 -1.20
C CYS A 71 -4.36 -8.31 -2.30
N ASP A 72 -5.45 -7.84 -2.90
CA ASP A 72 -6.09 -8.54 -4.01
C ASP A 72 -5.15 -8.65 -5.22
N TYR A 73 -4.45 -7.56 -5.53
CA TYR A 73 -3.49 -7.54 -6.64
C TYR A 73 -2.34 -8.52 -6.41
N ILE A 74 -1.79 -8.54 -5.19
CA ILE A 74 -0.72 -9.47 -4.82
C ILE A 74 -1.18 -10.91 -5.00
N MET A 75 -2.37 -11.22 -4.52
CA MET A 75 -2.94 -12.58 -4.62
C MET A 75 -3.17 -12.97 -6.08
N ASP A 76 -3.81 -12.10 -6.86
CA ASP A 76 -4.17 -12.37 -8.25
C ASP A 76 -2.93 -12.56 -9.14
N ASN A 77 -1.84 -11.89 -8.82
CA ASN A 77 -0.61 -11.92 -9.61
C ASN A 77 0.50 -12.76 -8.97
N ASN A 78 0.20 -13.40 -7.85
CA ASN A 78 1.13 -14.29 -7.15
C ASN A 78 2.48 -13.64 -6.89
N LEU A 79 2.48 -12.41 -6.39
CA LEU A 79 3.71 -11.63 -6.18
C LEU A 79 4.49 -12.11 -4.95
N ASP A 80 5.80 -12.00 -5.02
CA ASP A 80 6.67 -12.21 -3.87
C ASP A 80 6.72 -10.93 -3.03
N ILE A 81 6.24 -10.99 -1.79
CA ILE A 81 6.20 -9.84 -0.89
C ILE A 81 7.21 -9.92 0.25
N SER A 82 8.19 -10.82 0.17
CA SER A 82 9.18 -11.01 1.23
C SER A 82 9.98 -9.75 1.53
N ASN A 83 10.19 -8.88 0.54
CA ASN A 83 10.92 -7.62 0.69
C ASN A 83 10.03 -6.38 0.75
N LEU A 84 8.71 -6.56 0.77
CA LEU A 84 7.77 -5.43 0.82
C LEU A 84 7.47 -5.05 2.26
N ARG A 85 7.63 -3.77 2.58
CA ARG A 85 7.35 -3.20 3.91
C ARG A 85 6.31 -2.10 3.77
N LEU A 86 5.24 -2.20 4.56
CA LEU A 86 4.22 -1.15 4.62
C LEU A 86 4.39 -0.33 5.89
N LYS A 87 4.22 0.98 5.73
CA LYS A 87 4.21 1.95 6.81
C LYS A 87 2.92 2.75 6.73
N PHE A 88 2.48 3.29 7.87
CA PHE A 88 1.21 3.99 7.96
C PHE A 88 1.44 5.30 8.69
N HIS A 89 1.41 6.42 7.95
CA HIS A 89 1.74 7.74 8.48
C HIS A 89 0.53 8.63 8.72
N THR A 90 -0.67 8.06 8.64
CA THR A 90 -1.91 8.82 8.81
C THR A 90 -2.10 9.32 10.25
N ALA A 91 -2.73 10.49 10.39
CA ALA A 91 -3.15 11.03 11.69
C ALA A 91 -4.48 10.43 12.17
N ASN A 92 -5.16 9.63 11.34
CA ASN A 92 -6.43 8.99 11.68
C ASN A 92 -6.15 7.65 12.38
N PRO A 93 -6.34 7.55 13.72
CA PRO A 93 -5.97 6.33 14.45
C PRO A 93 -6.82 5.12 14.05
N VAL A 94 -8.09 5.31 13.74
CA VAL A 94 -8.98 4.22 13.31
C VAL A 94 -8.56 3.70 11.95
N GLY A 95 -8.31 4.61 11.00
CA GLY A 95 -7.82 4.24 9.68
C GLY A 95 -6.48 3.52 9.73
N LYS A 96 -5.57 4.00 10.57
CA LYS A 96 -4.27 3.37 10.76
C LYS A 96 -4.41 1.94 11.27
N GLU A 97 -5.23 1.75 12.30
CA GLU A 97 -5.44 0.43 12.89
C GLU A 97 -6.05 -0.54 11.88
N ASN A 98 -7.07 -0.08 11.12
CA ASN A 98 -7.71 -0.90 10.10
C ASN A 98 -6.72 -1.36 9.03
N MET A 99 -5.87 -0.44 8.55
CA MET A 99 -4.84 -0.77 7.55
C MET A 99 -3.82 -1.76 8.10
N MET A 100 -3.35 -1.54 9.32
CA MET A 100 -2.35 -2.39 9.95
C MET A 100 -2.86 -3.82 10.16
N TYR A 101 -4.07 -3.96 10.68
CA TYR A 101 -4.67 -5.28 10.90
C TYR A 101 -4.91 -6.02 9.59
N TYR A 102 -5.46 -5.32 8.59
CA TYR A 102 -5.74 -5.96 7.32
C TYR A 102 -4.44 -6.48 6.67
N TRP A 103 -3.41 -5.64 6.65
CA TRP A 103 -2.12 -6.03 6.07
C TRP A 103 -1.48 -7.18 6.83
N LYS A 104 -1.46 -7.12 8.17
CA LYS A 104 -0.89 -8.16 9.01
C LYS A 104 -1.57 -9.51 8.75
N ASN A 105 -2.90 -9.52 8.77
CA ASN A 105 -3.67 -10.75 8.58
C ASN A 105 -3.46 -11.31 7.16
N PHE A 106 -3.45 -10.45 6.16
CA PHE A 106 -3.19 -10.87 4.79
C PHE A 106 -1.79 -11.47 4.66
N ARG A 107 -0.79 -10.80 5.21
CA ARG A 107 0.62 -11.24 5.14
C ARG A 107 0.81 -12.61 5.74
N GLU A 108 0.23 -12.87 6.90
CA GLU A 108 0.29 -14.16 7.55
C GLU A 108 -0.39 -15.24 6.69
N TYR A 109 -1.59 -14.96 6.22
CA TYR A 109 -2.33 -15.89 5.35
C TYR A 109 -1.57 -16.16 4.05
N TYR A 110 -1.09 -15.11 3.41
CA TYR A 110 -0.43 -15.22 2.10
C TYR A 110 0.90 -15.96 2.20
N THR A 111 1.63 -15.78 3.29
CA THR A 111 2.89 -16.51 3.52
C THR A 111 2.63 -18.01 3.59
N GLU A 112 1.61 -18.43 4.31
CA GLU A 112 1.22 -19.84 4.37
C GLU A 112 0.70 -20.36 3.03
N TYR A 113 -0.13 -19.56 2.36
CA TYR A 113 -0.65 -19.90 1.04
C TYR A 113 0.48 -20.10 0.02
N SER A 114 1.45 -19.20 -0.01
CA SER A 114 2.59 -19.27 -0.93
C SER A 114 3.46 -20.50 -0.66
N LYS A 115 3.69 -20.83 0.61
CA LYS A 115 4.42 -22.02 0.99
C LYS A 115 3.73 -23.28 0.49
N LYS A 116 2.43 -23.38 0.72
CA LYS A 116 1.63 -24.54 0.31
C LYS A 116 1.63 -24.70 -1.22
N GLY A 117 1.46 -23.58 -1.93
CA GLY A 117 1.44 -23.60 -3.39
C GLY A 117 2.78 -23.90 -4.03
N ARG A 118 3.89 -23.62 -3.34
CA ARG A 118 5.25 -23.81 -3.85
C ARG A 118 5.94 -25.03 -3.28
N GLY A 119 5.45 -25.55 -2.19
CA GLY A 119 6.09 -26.66 -1.47
C GLY A 119 5.78 -28.05 -1.99
N GLU A 120 5.10 -28.14 -3.09
CA GLU A 120 4.62 -29.41 -3.64
C GLU A 120 5.46 -29.97 -4.75
#